data_b3882b4692cbc74067c62e0d512d85bf
#
_entry.id   b3882b4692cbc74067c62e0d512d85bf
#
_cell.length_a   1.000
_cell.length_b   1.000
_cell.length_c   1.000
_cell.angle_alpha   90.00
_cell.angle_beta   90.00
_cell.angle_gamma   90.00
#
_symmetry.space_group_name_H-M   'P 1'
#
loop_
_entity.id
_entity.type
_entity.pdbx_description
1 polymer ?
#
loop_
_entity_poly.entity_id
_entity_poly.type
_entity_poly.pdbx_seq_one_letter_code
_entity_poly.pdbx_strand_id
1 'polypeptide(L)'
;MRKNCSRKAYLKRVGAAVLAGTMLLAAMPRTVFAAYAPVTGNPEDTYDAETWAKLQDNVLEYDEIPDLVHVYNSNISEIWKNLRETKEKLDRNIQELDSLSGNMKRLKDDAKDQGNMMNYGNYTMQEIILGKVASGLRSTDLYSQKTVASIQKGEKQITKAAQSLMITYDSLLKQRNTLEKLQELYAKQYQIAVNKHALGMATDQEVLTAQTNQLSAASSVASLDGGLLQLKPNLCTLTGWAADTSPELAPIPETDVSLIDQMNLEEDTKKAIGNNTTLISQRTSAKGTSNASIEGRLGIIEEGEQKLTIEMKRLYNDVYTQKEAFEGAKAGFQAAQKTHDKYTRMYQMGLLGESDYIGTEISYYQAKSSYESADTALRLAIETYDWGVQGLATVE
;
A
#
# COMPACT_ATOMS: atom_id res chain seq x y z
N MET A 1 17.63 -2.35 -21.23
CA MET A 1 16.58 -2.80 -22.16
C MET A 1 15.60 -3.66 -21.39
N ARG A 2 14.52 -3.08 -20.91
CA ARG A 2 13.45 -3.83 -20.23
C ARG A 2 12.72 -4.67 -21.28
N LYS A 3 12.73 -5.99 -21.13
CA LYS A 3 11.82 -6.85 -21.89
C LYS A 3 10.42 -6.52 -21.41
N ASN A 4 9.60 -6.01 -22.34
CA ASN A 4 8.17 -5.82 -22.17
C ASN A 4 7.53 -7.16 -21.73
N CYS A 5 7.44 -7.41 -20.45
CA CYS A 5 6.40 -8.26 -19.88
C CYS A 5 5.14 -7.40 -19.80
N SER A 6 4.60 -7.04 -20.97
CA SER A 6 3.25 -6.55 -21.02
C SER A 6 2.37 -7.72 -20.57
N ARG A 7 1.48 -7.50 -19.62
CA ARG A 7 0.40 -8.45 -19.26
C ARG A 7 -0.25 -9.07 -20.52
N LYS A 8 -0.30 -8.32 -21.63
CA LYS A 8 -0.76 -8.79 -22.95
C LYS A 8 0.09 -9.88 -23.59
N ALA A 9 1.38 -10.00 -23.28
CA ALA A 9 2.23 -11.06 -23.85
C ALA A 9 2.04 -12.40 -23.12
N TYR A 10 1.65 -12.39 -21.85
CA TYR A 10 1.30 -13.57 -21.07
C TYR A 10 -0.07 -14.13 -21.50
N LEU A 11 -1.06 -13.28 -21.78
CA LEU A 11 -2.39 -13.67 -22.26
C LEU A 11 -2.40 -14.47 -23.57
N LYS A 12 -1.34 -14.40 -24.38
CA LYS A 12 -1.25 -15.16 -25.64
C LYS A 12 -0.83 -16.63 -25.47
N ARG A 13 -0.38 -17.04 -24.30
CA ARG A 13 0.07 -18.43 -24.04
C ARG A 13 -0.88 -19.28 -23.22
N VAL A 14 -1.90 -18.71 -22.60
CA VAL A 14 -2.88 -19.43 -21.77
C VAL A 14 -4.31 -19.36 -22.34
N GLY A 15 -4.46 -18.94 -23.58
CA GLY A 15 -5.75 -18.85 -24.26
C GLY A 15 -6.26 -20.18 -24.80
N ALA A 16 -6.64 -21.10 -23.96
CA ALA A 16 -7.60 -22.17 -24.31
C ALA A 16 -8.07 -22.88 -23.04
N ALA A 17 -9.15 -22.47 -22.50
CA ALA A 17 -10.15 -23.13 -21.64
C ALA A 17 -10.56 -22.19 -20.50
N VAL A 18 -11.73 -21.62 -20.62
CA VAL A 18 -12.87 -21.68 -19.72
C VAL A 18 -13.87 -20.61 -20.13
N LEU A 19 -14.88 -21.05 -20.82
CA LEU A 19 -16.17 -20.36 -20.89
C LEU A 19 -17.14 -21.14 -19.98
N ALA A 20 -17.87 -20.37 -19.18
CA ALA A 20 -19.08 -20.72 -18.42
C ALA A 20 -18.90 -20.97 -16.92
N GLY A 21 -19.41 -20.01 -16.15
CA GLY A 21 -19.65 -20.15 -14.71
C GLY A 21 -20.19 -18.84 -14.13
N THR A 22 -21.52 -18.74 -14.13
CA THR A 22 -22.35 -17.63 -13.67
C THR A 22 -22.07 -17.17 -12.24
N MET A 23 -22.14 -15.83 -12.05
CA MET A 23 -22.19 -15.08 -10.80
C MET A 23 -22.99 -15.77 -9.67
N LEU A 24 -22.34 -15.87 -8.52
CA LEU A 24 -22.98 -15.88 -7.21
C LEU A 24 -22.15 -14.98 -6.29
N LEU A 25 -22.58 -13.72 -6.19
CA LEU A 25 -22.13 -12.79 -5.15
C LEU A 25 -22.62 -13.32 -3.79
N ALA A 26 -21.81 -14.11 -3.13
CA ALA A 26 -21.94 -14.38 -1.71
C ALA A 26 -21.04 -13.37 -0.98
N ALA A 27 -21.64 -12.42 -0.26
CA ALA A 27 -20.96 -11.55 0.68
C ALA A 27 -20.33 -12.42 1.77
N MET A 28 -19.04 -12.71 1.65
CA MET A 28 -18.25 -13.24 2.75
C MET A 28 -17.63 -12.08 3.54
N PRO A 29 -17.59 -12.15 4.89
CA PRO A 29 -16.90 -11.16 5.68
C PRO A 29 -15.40 -11.22 5.31
N ARG A 30 -14.92 -10.17 4.65
CA ARG A 30 -13.50 -10.02 4.32
C ARG A 30 -12.76 -9.78 5.62
N THR A 31 -12.03 -10.77 6.06
CA THR A 31 -11.00 -10.60 7.09
C THR A 31 -9.86 -9.81 6.46
N VAL A 32 -9.74 -8.54 6.80
CA VAL A 32 -8.78 -7.56 6.29
C VAL A 32 -7.32 -7.85 6.72
N PHE A 33 -7.05 -8.99 7.30
CA PHE A 33 -5.73 -9.36 7.78
C PHE A 33 -5.26 -10.67 7.12
N ALA A 34 -4.83 -10.60 5.87
CA ALA A 34 -3.90 -11.59 5.38
C ALA A 34 -2.58 -11.36 6.12
N ALA A 35 -2.34 -12.13 7.18
CA ALA A 35 -1.02 -12.18 7.79
C ALA A 35 -0.04 -12.55 6.68
N TYR A 36 0.92 -11.66 6.40
CA TYR A 36 2.02 -11.94 5.49
C TYR A 36 2.73 -13.19 5.97
N ALA A 37 2.45 -14.32 5.37
CA ALA A 37 3.25 -15.52 5.57
C ALA A 37 4.64 -15.26 4.96
N PRO A 38 5.73 -15.62 5.64
CA PRO A 38 7.05 -15.48 5.06
C PRO A 38 7.13 -16.36 3.81
N VAL A 39 7.17 -15.74 2.64
CA VAL A 39 7.29 -16.44 1.37
C VAL A 39 8.72 -16.92 1.23
N THR A 40 8.93 -18.21 1.47
CA THR A 40 10.22 -18.89 1.30
C THR A 40 10.36 -19.53 -0.09
N GLY A 41 9.34 -19.39 -0.96
CA GLY A 41 9.27 -19.98 -2.29
C GLY A 41 9.26 -18.96 -3.42
N ASN A 42 9.13 -19.46 -4.65
CA ASN A 42 8.90 -18.62 -5.81
C ASN A 42 7.52 -17.93 -5.65
N PRO A 43 7.41 -16.59 -5.80
CA PRO A 43 6.10 -15.92 -5.71
C PRO A 43 5.04 -16.56 -6.62
N GLU A 44 5.46 -17.08 -7.77
CA GLU A 44 4.60 -17.76 -8.73
C GLU A 44 3.95 -19.06 -8.20
N ASP A 45 4.50 -19.65 -7.15
CA ASP A 45 4.02 -20.93 -6.61
C ASP A 45 3.00 -20.76 -5.45
N THR A 46 2.74 -19.52 -5.01
CA THR A 46 1.94 -19.23 -3.81
C THR A 46 0.50 -18.84 -4.07
N TYR A 47 0.14 -18.49 -5.30
CA TYR A 47 -1.20 -18.04 -5.66
C TYR A 47 -2.01 -19.12 -6.36
N ASP A 48 -3.29 -19.21 -6.04
CA ASP A 48 -4.23 -20.03 -6.78
C ASP A 48 -4.58 -19.43 -8.15
N ALA A 49 -5.26 -20.19 -8.99
CA ALA A 49 -5.60 -19.76 -10.35
C ALA A 49 -6.57 -18.57 -10.38
N GLU A 50 -7.41 -18.39 -9.35
CA GLU A 50 -8.35 -17.28 -9.25
C GLU A 50 -7.60 -15.97 -8.92
N THR A 51 -6.70 -16.01 -7.95
CA THR A 51 -5.84 -14.88 -7.59
C THR A 51 -4.96 -14.48 -8.78
N TRP A 52 -4.36 -15.45 -9.49
CA TRP A 52 -3.59 -15.17 -10.71
C TRP A 52 -4.42 -14.49 -11.80
N ALA A 53 -5.68 -14.90 -11.98
CA ALA A 53 -6.56 -14.29 -12.97
C ALA A 53 -6.84 -12.81 -12.63
N LYS A 54 -7.05 -12.48 -11.35
CA LYS A 54 -7.22 -11.10 -10.87
C LYS A 54 -5.97 -10.27 -11.09
N LEU A 55 -4.80 -10.77 -10.69
CA LEU A 55 -3.53 -10.07 -10.85
C LEU A 55 -3.13 -9.82 -12.32
N GLN A 56 -3.78 -10.49 -13.28
CA GLN A 56 -3.49 -10.41 -14.71
C GLN A 56 -4.56 -9.69 -15.52
N ASP A 57 -5.68 -9.32 -14.95
CA ASP A 57 -6.73 -8.58 -15.64
C ASP A 57 -6.32 -7.09 -15.88
N ASN A 58 -7.21 -6.28 -16.43
CA ASN A 58 -6.94 -4.86 -16.69
C ASN A 58 -7.55 -3.93 -15.64
N VAL A 59 -8.01 -4.46 -14.53
CA VAL A 59 -8.59 -3.74 -13.39
C VAL A 59 -7.56 -3.73 -12.26
N LEU A 60 -7.45 -2.63 -11.55
CA LEU A 60 -6.62 -2.52 -10.36
C LEU A 60 -7.55 -2.36 -9.16
N GLU A 61 -7.66 -3.42 -8.37
CA GLU A 61 -8.44 -3.43 -7.14
C GLU A 61 -7.56 -3.06 -5.93
N TYR A 62 -8.18 -2.47 -4.91
CA TYR A 62 -7.47 -2.06 -3.68
C TYR A 62 -6.84 -3.24 -2.94
N ASP A 63 -7.59 -4.34 -2.84
CA ASP A 63 -7.20 -5.53 -2.06
C ASP A 63 -6.06 -6.33 -2.74
N GLU A 64 -5.84 -6.17 -4.04
CA GLU A 64 -4.76 -6.87 -4.77
C GLU A 64 -3.42 -6.11 -4.78
N ILE A 65 -3.40 -4.86 -4.30
CA ILE A 65 -2.17 -4.03 -4.28
C ILE A 65 -0.99 -4.73 -3.60
N PRO A 66 -1.15 -5.39 -2.43
CA PRO A 66 -0.04 -6.11 -1.79
C PRO A 66 0.59 -7.16 -2.71
N ASP A 67 -0.25 -7.96 -3.37
CA ASP A 67 0.17 -9.03 -4.25
C ASP A 67 0.80 -8.49 -5.54
N LEU A 68 0.23 -7.41 -6.11
CA LEU A 68 0.82 -6.72 -7.26
C LEU A 68 2.20 -6.15 -6.95
N VAL A 69 2.39 -5.54 -5.78
CA VAL A 69 3.69 -5.03 -5.33
C VAL A 69 4.68 -6.18 -5.17
N HIS A 70 4.27 -7.27 -4.53
CA HIS A 70 5.12 -8.43 -4.32
C HIS A 70 5.62 -9.03 -5.65
N VAL A 71 4.71 -9.27 -6.61
CA VAL A 71 5.00 -9.98 -7.85
C VAL A 71 5.60 -9.07 -8.92
N TYR A 72 5.04 -7.88 -9.11
CA TYR A 72 5.31 -7.04 -10.28
C TYR A 72 6.11 -5.77 -9.99
N ASN A 73 6.27 -5.34 -8.73
CA ASN A 73 7.15 -4.22 -8.45
C ASN A 73 8.59 -4.57 -8.80
N SER A 74 9.19 -3.82 -9.73
CA SER A 74 10.51 -4.14 -10.28
C SER A 74 11.61 -4.19 -9.22
N ASN A 75 11.55 -3.33 -8.20
CA ASN A 75 12.57 -3.29 -7.16
C ASN A 75 12.43 -4.50 -6.21
N ILE A 76 11.20 -4.81 -5.77
CA ILE A 76 10.94 -5.93 -4.86
C ILE A 76 11.23 -7.26 -5.55
N SER A 77 10.70 -7.45 -6.76
CA SER A 77 10.91 -8.69 -7.52
C SER A 77 12.40 -8.92 -7.86
N GLU A 78 13.16 -7.86 -8.14
CA GLU A 78 14.60 -7.95 -8.37
C GLU A 78 15.38 -8.31 -7.10
N ILE A 79 15.02 -7.74 -5.94
CA ILE A 79 15.64 -8.08 -4.66
C ILE A 79 15.44 -9.56 -4.32
N TRP A 80 14.21 -10.07 -4.41
CA TRP A 80 13.92 -11.48 -4.16
C TRP A 80 14.63 -12.41 -5.17
N LYS A 81 14.65 -12.04 -6.43
CA LYS A 81 15.39 -12.77 -7.47
C LYS A 81 16.88 -12.84 -7.17
N ASN A 82 17.49 -11.70 -6.86
CA ASN A 82 18.92 -11.63 -6.53
C ASN A 82 19.26 -12.46 -5.28
N LEU A 83 18.38 -12.46 -4.29
CA LEU A 83 18.56 -13.30 -3.09
C LEU A 83 18.54 -14.79 -3.43
N ARG A 84 17.59 -15.23 -4.27
CA ARG A 84 17.53 -16.63 -4.76
C ARG A 84 18.76 -17.02 -5.57
N GLU A 85 19.12 -16.21 -6.56
CA GLU A 85 20.30 -16.50 -7.39
C GLU A 85 21.58 -16.56 -6.55
N THR A 86 21.71 -15.69 -5.55
CA THR A 86 22.84 -15.72 -4.62
C THR A 86 22.85 -16.98 -3.79
N LYS A 87 21.69 -17.44 -3.31
CA LYS A 87 21.55 -18.71 -2.58
C LYS A 87 21.91 -19.90 -3.46
N GLU A 88 21.42 -19.96 -4.68
CA GLU A 88 21.76 -21.02 -5.62
C GLU A 88 23.27 -21.07 -5.95
N LYS A 89 23.89 -19.91 -6.14
CA LYS A 89 25.36 -19.82 -6.34
C LYS A 89 26.10 -20.32 -5.11
N LEU A 90 25.64 -19.93 -3.92
CA LEU A 90 26.23 -20.39 -2.64
C LEU A 90 26.12 -21.91 -2.51
N ASP A 91 24.95 -22.48 -2.79
CA ASP A 91 24.73 -23.92 -2.69
C ASP A 91 25.57 -24.70 -3.72
N ARG A 92 25.69 -24.21 -4.97
CA ARG A 92 26.60 -24.80 -5.98
C ARG A 92 28.06 -24.75 -5.49
N ASN A 93 28.53 -23.64 -4.98
CA ASN A 93 29.89 -23.52 -4.49
C ASN A 93 30.16 -24.47 -3.31
N ILE A 94 29.19 -24.67 -2.41
CA ILE A 94 29.29 -25.65 -1.32
C ILE A 94 29.40 -27.05 -1.88
N GLN A 95 28.56 -27.41 -2.87
CA GLN A 95 28.61 -28.75 -3.53
C GLN A 95 29.94 -29.01 -4.23
N GLU A 96 30.50 -28.01 -4.91
CA GLU A 96 31.82 -28.12 -5.55
C GLU A 96 32.92 -28.32 -4.52
N LEU A 97 32.90 -27.56 -3.40
CA LEU A 97 33.88 -27.72 -2.33
C LEU A 97 33.77 -29.07 -1.64
N ASP A 98 32.55 -29.60 -1.46
CA ASP A 98 32.33 -30.95 -0.92
C ASP A 98 32.88 -32.04 -1.88
N SER A 99 32.63 -31.88 -3.16
CA SER A 99 33.18 -32.79 -4.18
C SER A 99 34.71 -32.77 -4.20
N LEU A 100 35.31 -31.58 -4.16
CA LEU A 100 36.78 -31.45 -4.08
C LEU A 100 37.33 -32.00 -2.77
N SER A 101 36.68 -31.77 -1.64
CA SER A 101 37.05 -32.36 -0.35
C SER A 101 36.99 -33.88 -0.38
N GLY A 102 35.93 -34.46 -0.99
CA GLY A 102 35.80 -35.89 -1.19
C GLY A 102 36.91 -36.48 -2.11
N ASN A 103 37.32 -35.74 -3.15
CA ASN A 103 38.45 -36.14 -3.97
C ASN A 103 39.77 -36.09 -3.20
N MET A 104 40.02 -35.07 -2.39
CA MET A 104 41.20 -35.00 -1.55
C MET A 104 41.25 -36.11 -0.53
N LYS A 105 40.11 -36.53 0.03
CA LYS A 105 40.01 -37.68 0.93
C LYS A 105 40.44 -38.95 0.24
N ARG A 106 39.99 -39.24 -1.00
CA ARG A 106 40.41 -40.44 -1.76
C ARG A 106 41.90 -40.41 -2.05
N LEU A 107 42.43 -39.30 -2.55
CA LEU A 107 43.88 -39.15 -2.83
C LEU A 107 44.72 -39.31 -1.56
N LYS A 108 44.25 -38.85 -0.44
CA LYS A 108 44.86 -39.05 0.87
C LYS A 108 44.92 -40.53 1.24
N ASP A 109 43.81 -41.26 1.08
CA ASP A 109 43.74 -42.69 1.40
C ASP A 109 44.65 -43.49 0.46
N ASP A 110 44.67 -43.21 -0.85
CA ASP A 110 45.57 -43.81 -1.83
C ASP A 110 47.06 -43.53 -1.48
N ALA A 111 47.42 -42.31 -1.08
CA ALA A 111 48.77 -41.95 -0.70
C ALA A 111 49.22 -42.67 0.60
N LYS A 112 48.30 -42.89 1.53
CA LYS A 112 48.53 -43.69 2.73
C LYS A 112 48.85 -45.14 2.41
N ASP A 113 48.07 -45.76 1.53
CA ASP A 113 48.22 -47.17 1.12
C ASP A 113 49.53 -47.39 0.33
N GLN A 114 49.99 -46.37 -0.40
CA GLN A 114 51.28 -46.35 -1.11
C GLN A 114 52.48 -46.00 -0.23
N GLY A 115 52.28 -45.69 1.05
CA GLY A 115 53.34 -45.27 1.98
C GLY A 115 53.90 -43.86 1.70
N ASN A 116 53.23 -43.06 0.85
CA ASN A 116 53.68 -41.70 0.49
C ASN A 116 53.23 -40.66 1.52
N MET A 117 53.95 -40.55 2.63
CA MET A 117 53.61 -39.67 3.76
C MET A 117 53.63 -38.18 3.42
N MET A 118 54.43 -37.78 2.42
CA MET A 118 54.46 -36.36 2.01
C MET A 118 53.13 -35.97 1.31
N ASN A 119 52.65 -36.76 0.37
CA ASN A 119 51.39 -36.54 -0.30
C ASN A 119 50.22 -36.73 0.66
N TYR A 120 50.26 -37.69 1.56
CA TYR A 120 49.26 -37.88 2.63
C TYR A 120 49.08 -36.61 3.45
N GLY A 121 50.17 -35.97 3.88
CA GLY A 121 50.12 -34.71 4.62
C GLY A 121 49.51 -33.57 3.82
N ASN A 122 49.94 -33.42 2.54
CA ASN A 122 49.41 -32.41 1.64
C ASN A 122 47.91 -32.55 1.38
N TYR A 123 47.42 -33.76 1.07
CA TYR A 123 46.00 -34.02 0.82
C TYR A 123 45.15 -33.86 2.10
N THR A 124 45.68 -34.25 3.26
CA THR A 124 45.03 -34.03 4.56
C THR A 124 44.81 -32.54 4.81
N MET A 125 45.84 -31.72 4.55
CA MET A 125 45.74 -30.27 4.74
C MET A 125 44.69 -29.63 3.79
N GLN A 126 44.70 -30.05 2.53
CA GLN A 126 43.71 -29.55 1.54
C GLN A 126 42.30 -29.98 1.89
N GLU A 127 42.05 -31.23 2.29
CA GLU A 127 40.74 -31.71 2.78
C GLU A 127 40.22 -30.85 3.94
N ILE A 128 41.07 -30.55 4.93
CA ILE A 128 40.71 -29.73 6.10
C ILE A 128 40.37 -28.31 5.67
N ILE A 129 41.15 -27.71 4.78
CA ILE A 129 40.90 -26.34 4.31
C ILE A 129 39.58 -26.26 3.56
N LEU A 130 39.34 -27.16 2.59
CA LEU A 130 38.12 -27.23 1.81
C LEU A 130 36.89 -27.44 2.73
N GLY A 131 36.99 -28.36 3.69
CA GLY A 131 35.93 -28.63 4.66
C GLY A 131 35.62 -27.41 5.55
N LYS A 132 36.64 -26.66 5.98
CA LYS A 132 36.44 -25.42 6.76
C LYS A 132 35.78 -24.33 5.92
N VAL A 133 36.20 -24.15 4.65
CA VAL A 133 35.59 -23.15 3.76
C VAL A 133 34.13 -23.53 3.48
N ALA A 134 33.83 -24.78 3.15
CA ALA A 134 32.46 -25.24 2.95
C ALA A 134 31.59 -25.06 4.20
N SER A 135 32.14 -25.35 5.39
CA SER A 135 31.44 -25.13 6.67
C SER A 135 31.18 -23.63 6.94
N GLY A 136 32.15 -22.77 6.62
CA GLY A 136 31.97 -21.31 6.71
C GLY A 136 30.86 -20.80 5.79
N LEU A 137 30.83 -21.28 4.55
CA LEU A 137 29.77 -20.93 3.60
C LEU A 137 28.39 -21.42 4.04
N ARG A 138 28.29 -22.66 4.60
CA ARG A 138 27.04 -23.19 5.15
C ARG A 138 26.53 -22.38 6.35
N SER A 139 27.41 -21.75 7.10
CA SER A 139 27.01 -20.87 8.21
C SER A 139 26.47 -19.52 7.75
N THR A 140 26.58 -19.20 6.45
CA THR A 140 26.04 -17.96 5.88
C THR A 140 24.54 -18.11 5.67
N ASP A 141 23.76 -17.51 6.56
CA ASP A 141 22.30 -17.48 6.46
C ASP A 141 21.83 -16.24 5.68
N LEU A 142 21.64 -16.43 4.37
CA LEU A 142 21.12 -15.36 3.48
C LEU A 142 19.65 -15.06 3.75
N TYR A 143 18.90 -16.02 4.26
CA TYR A 143 17.49 -15.88 4.65
C TYR A 143 17.35 -15.62 6.15
N SER A 144 18.36 -15.02 6.77
CA SER A 144 18.27 -14.62 8.18
C SER A 144 17.04 -13.77 8.44
N GLN A 145 16.45 -13.92 9.62
CA GLN A 145 15.28 -13.14 10.04
C GLN A 145 15.48 -11.62 9.80
N LYS A 146 16.69 -11.12 10.00
CA LYS A 146 17.03 -9.72 9.77
C LYS A 146 16.95 -9.33 8.29
N THR A 147 17.49 -10.17 7.40
CA THR A 147 17.48 -9.92 5.95
C THR A 147 16.05 -9.93 5.41
N VAL A 148 15.30 -11.00 5.73
CA VAL A 148 13.90 -11.15 5.30
C VAL A 148 13.03 -10.02 5.86
N ALA A 149 13.14 -9.68 7.14
CA ALA A 149 12.39 -8.59 7.74
C ALA A 149 12.71 -7.21 7.10
N SER A 150 13.97 -7.00 6.69
CA SER A 150 14.35 -5.76 5.99
C SER A 150 13.71 -5.64 4.61
N ILE A 151 13.68 -6.74 3.85
CA ILE A 151 13.02 -6.79 2.52
C ILE A 151 11.52 -6.59 2.67
N GLN A 152 10.89 -7.32 3.58
CA GLN A 152 9.45 -7.20 3.89
C GLN A 152 9.07 -5.80 4.36
N LYS A 153 9.95 -5.11 5.10
CA LYS A 153 9.72 -3.70 5.47
C LYS A 153 9.64 -2.82 4.23
N GLY A 154 10.58 -2.97 3.29
CA GLY A 154 10.57 -2.22 2.03
C GLY A 154 9.32 -2.49 1.20
N GLU A 155 8.93 -3.75 1.11
CA GLU A 155 7.72 -4.19 0.42
C GLU A 155 6.46 -3.59 1.06
N LYS A 156 6.30 -3.68 2.38
CA LYS A 156 5.20 -3.06 3.12
C LYS A 156 5.15 -1.53 2.94
N GLN A 157 6.30 -0.86 2.89
CA GLN A 157 6.35 0.58 2.65
C GLN A 157 5.85 0.95 1.25
N ILE A 158 6.21 0.18 0.23
CA ILE A 158 5.74 0.38 -1.14
C ILE A 158 4.24 0.07 -1.23
N THR A 159 3.77 -1.00 -0.62
CA THR A 159 2.35 -1.37 -0.55
C THR A 159 1.53 -0.26 0.12
N LYS A 160 1.97 0.21 1.29
CA LYS A 160 1.33 1.35 1.98
C LYS A 160 1.26 2.58 1.08
N ALA A 161 2.35 2.91 0.40
CA ALA A 161 2.38 4.06 -0.51
C ALA A 161 1.40 3.88 -1.68
N ALA A 162 1.34 2.70 -2.28
CA ALA A 162 0.41 2.40 -3.37
C ALA A 162 -1.05 2.44 -2.92
N GLN A 163 -1.38 1.87 -1.76
CA GLN A 163 -2.72 1.93 -1.17
C GLN A 163 -3.14 3.36 -0.86
N SER A 164 -2.25 4.15 -0.23
CA SER A 164 -2.51 5.56 0.06
C SER A 164 -2.72 6.38 -1.23
N LEU A 165 -1.96 6.10 -2.29
CA LEU A 165 -2.14 6.73 -3.59
C LEU A 165 -3.49 6.37 -4.23
N MET A 166 -3.93 5.12 -4.14
CA MET A 166 -5.22 4.70 -4.67
C MET A 166 -6.38 5.35 -3.92
N ILE A 167 -6.32 5.41 -2.58
CA ILE A 167 -7.30 6.14 -1.75
C ILE A 167 -7.34 7.62 -2.14
N THR A 168 -6.18 8.25 -2.29
CA THR A 168 -6.07 9.66 -2.68
C THR A 168 -6.65 9.88 -4.08
N TYR A 169 -6.36 9.01 -5.03
CA TYR A 169 -6.89 9.09 -6.39
C TYR A 169 -8.43 8.99 -6.40
N ASP A 170 -9.01 8.00 -5.72
CA ASP A 170 -10.47 7.84 -5.60
C ASP A 170 -11.12 9.07 -4.94
N SER A 171 -10.49 9.59 -3.88
CA SER A 171 -10.94 10.83 -3.22
C SER A 171 -10.94 12.03 -4.16
N LEU A 172 -9.83 12.26 -4.88
CA LEU A 172 -9.75 13.38 -5.83
C LEU A 172 -10.73 13.23 -6.99
N LEU A 173 -11.00 12.00 -7.44
CA LEU A 173 -12.00 11.73 -8.48
C LEU A 173 -13.42 12.09 -7.98
N LYS A 174 -13.79 11.70 -6.75
CA LYS A 174 -15.06 12.07 -6.12
C LYS A 174 -15.18 13.59 -5.96
N GLN A 175 -14.13 14.24 -5.44
CA GLN A 175 -14.08 15.71 -5.30
C GLN A 175 -14.19 16.43 -6.64
N ARG A 176 -13.49 15.96 -7.66
CA ARG A 176 -13.56 16.49 -9.02
C ARG A 176 -15.00 16.46 -9.56
N ASN A 177 -15.67 15.32 -9.44
CA ASN A 177 -17.04 15.16 -9.91
C ASN A 177 -18.01 16.09 -9.14
N THR A 178 -17.80 16.28 -7.84
CA THR A 178 -18.61 17.22 -7.03
C THR A 178 -18.33 18.68 -7.40
N LEU A 179 -17.06 19.04 -7.62
CA LEU A 179 -16.69 20.40 -8.06
C LEU A 179 -17.14 20.71 -9.48
N GLU A 180 -17.19 19.73 -10.39
CA GLU A 180 -17.74 19.90 -11.73
C GLU A 180 -19.22 20.29 -11.66
N LYS A 181 -20.00 19.66 -10.78
CA LYS A 181 -21.39 20.06 -10.52
C LYS A 181 -21.49 21.45 -9.92
N LEU A 182 -20.64 21.79 -8.97
CA LEU A 182 -20.58 23.15 -8.42
C LEU A 182 -20.22 24.20 -9.48
N GLN A 183 -19.30 23.90 -10.39
CA GLN A 183 -18.96 24.80 -11.52
C GLN A 183 -20.17 25.06 -12.42
N GLU A 184 -20.94 24.01 -12.76
CA GLU A 184 -22.19 24.15 -13.53
C GLU A 184 -23.19 25.07 -12.82
N LEU A 185 -23.35 24.91 -11.49
CA LEU A 185 -24.27 25.71 -10.68
C LEU A 185 -23.80 27.18 -10.53
N TYR A 186 -22.52 27.40 -10.33
CA TYR A 186 -21.96 28.76 -10.27
C TYR A 186 -22.05 29.46 -11.65
N ALA A 187 -21.93 28.72 -12.77
CA ALA A 187 -22.15 29.28 -14.09
C ALA A 187 -23.60 29.77 -14.26
N LYS A 188 -24.59 28.98 -13.82
CA LYS A 188 -26.01 29.39 -13.81
C LYS A 188 -26.24 30.60 -12.90
N GLN A 189 -25.66 30.59 -11.70
CA GLN A 189 -25.75 31.71 -10.74
C GLN A 189 -25.17 33.00 -11.33
N TYR A 190 -24.03 32.93 -12.01
CA TYR A 190 -23.46 34.08 -12.73
C TYR A 190 -24.39 34.60 -13.82
N GLN A 191 -24.96 33.72 -14.64
CA GLN A 191 -25.91 34.12 -15.69
C GLN A 191 -27.15 34.81 -15.10
N ILE A 192 -27.68 34.32 -13.98
CA ILE A 192 -28.79 34.96 -13.26
C ILE A 192 -28.39 36.32 -12.75
N ALA A 193 -27.20 36.49 -12.18
CA ALA A 193 -26.69 37.76 -11.69
C ALA A 193 -26.56 38.79 -12.82
N VAL A 194 -26.02 38.38 -13.99
CA VAL A 194 -25.92 39.25 -15.19
C VAL A 194 -27.30 39.65 -15.66
N ASN A 195 -28.27 38.76 -15.72
CA ASN A 195 -29.62 39.07 -16.17
C ASN A 195 -30.33 40.04 -15.17
N LYS A 196 -30.18 39.82 -13.86
CA LYS A 196 -30.72 40.71 -12.87
C LYS A 196 -30.08 42.11 -12.91
N HIS A 197 -28.77 42.18 -13.13
CA HIS A 197 -28.06 43.45 -13.32
C HIS A 197 -28.56 44.23 -14.52
N ALA A 198 -28.76 43.58 -15.65
CA ALA A 198 -29.31 44.20 -16.85
C ALA A 198 -30.72 44.80 -16.64
N LEU A 199 -31.46 44.26 -15.67
CA LEU A 199 -32.77 44.75 -15.23
C LEU A 199 -32.68 45.77 -14.09
N GLY A 200 -31.48 46.15 -13.66
CA GLY A 200 -31.28 47.06 -12.50
C GLY A 200 -31.59 46.40 -11.12
N MET A 201 -31.68 45.07 -11.05
CA MET A 201 -32.05 44.29 -9.87
C MET A 201 -30.88 43.66 -9.13
N ALA A 202 -29.66 43.83 -9.65
CA ALA A 202 -28.43 43.39 -9.01
C ALA A 202 -27.33 44.45 -9.19
N THR A 203 -26.38 44.46 -8.27
CA THR A 203 -25.22 45.35 -8.27
C THR A 203 -24.07 44.78 -9.10
N ASP A 204 -23.13 45.64 -9.54
CA ASP A 204 -21.85 45.17 -10.15
C ASP A 204 -21.09 44.22 -9.24
N GLN A 205 -21.15 44.46 -7.91
CA GLN A 205 -20.49 43.62 -6.93
C GLN A 205 -21.07 42.21 -6.89
N GLU A 206 -22.38 42.05 -7.03
CA GLU A 206 -23.03 40.73 -7.08
C GLU A 206 -22.63 39.93 -8.33
N VAL A 207 -22.57 40.62 -9.50
CA VAL A 207 -22.12 40.03 -10.75
C VAL A 207 -20.65 39.59 -10.63
N LEU A 208 -19.77 40.46 -10.12
CA LEU A 208 -18.35 40.12 -9.94
C LEU A 208 -18.14 38.97 -8.95
N THR A 209 -18.92 38.92 -7.87
CA THR A 209 -18.87 37.82 -6.89
C THR A 209 -19.27 36.48 -7.55
N ALA A 210 -20.36 36.49 -8.31
CA ALA A 210 -20.81 35.28 -9.03
C ALA A 210 -19.79 34.82 -10.07
N GLN A 211 -19.17 35.76 -10.81
CA GLN A 211 -18.10 35.47 -11.76
C GLN A 211 -16.88 34.87 -11.07
N THR A 212 -16.48 35.45 -9.92
CA THR A 212 -15.33 34.95 -9.14
C THR A 212 -15.56 33.51 -8.67
N ASN A 213 -16.77 33.20 -8.18
CA ASN A 213 -17.13 31.85 -7.75
C ASN A 213 -17.05 30.84 -8.91
N GLN A 214 -17.56 31.21 -10.09
CA GLN A 214 -17.48 30.37 -11.30
C GLN A 214 -16.02 30.10 -11.70
N LEU A 215 -15.20 31.15 -11.78
CA LEU A 215 -13.77 31.01 -12.17
C LEU A 215 -12.97 30.22 -11.13
N SER A 216 -13.25 30.42 -9.84
CA SER A 216 -12.62 29.68 -8.75
C SER A 216 -12.94 28.18 -8.84
N ALA A 217 -14.20 27.83 -9.08
CA ALA A 217 -14.60 26.43 -9.27
C ALA A 217 -13.93 25.80 -10.48
N ALA A 218 -13.89 26.52 -11.63
CA ALA A 218 -13.20 26.05 -12.84
C ALA A 218 -11.69 25.81 -12.62
N SER A 219 -11.03 26.73 -11.91
CA SER A 219 -9.61 26.59 -11.52
C SER A 219 -9.39 25.39 -10.62
N SER A 220 -10.31 25.14 -9.68
CA SER A 220 -10.23 23.97 -8.77
C SER A 220 -10.37 22.66 -9.53
N VAL A 221 -11.31 22.56 -10.47
CA VAL A 221 -11.45 21.37 -11.35
C VAL A 221 -10.17 21.12 -12.12
N ALA A 222 -9.61 22.15 -12.77
CA ALA A 222 -8.37 22.03 -13.55
C ALA A 222 -7.17 21.58 -12.66
N SER A 223 -7.11 22.06 -11.42
CA SER A 223 -6.09 21.63 -10.45
C SER A 223 -6.22 20.16 -10.08
N LEU A 224 -7.44 19.66 -9.84
CA LEU A 224 -7.70 18.25 -9.58
C LEU A 224 -7.39 17.36 -10.77
N ASP A 225 -7.74 17.78 -11.99
CA ASP A 225 -7.37 17.07 -13.22
C ASP A 225 -5.86 16.92 -13.35
N GLY A 226 -5.10 17.99 -13.06
CA GLY A 226 -3.63 17.94 -12.99
C GLY A 226 -3.10 16.97 -11.95
N GLY A 227 -3.71 16.91 -10.76
CA GLY A 227 -3.36 15.96 -9.70
C GLY A 227 -3.63 14.51 -10.11
N LEU A 228 -4.81 14.23 -10.66
CA LEU A 228 -5.18 12.89 -11.13
C LEU A 228 -4.25 12.36 -12.23
N LEU A 229 -3.82 13.24 -13.15
CA LEU A 229 -2.85 12.90 -14.21
C LEU A 229 -1.48 12.48 -13.66
N GLN A 230 -1.09 12.98 -12.47
CA GLN A 230 0.20 12.62 -11.84
C GLN A 230 0.07 11.36 -10.97
N LEU A 231 -1.05 11.17 -10.28
CA LEU A 231 -1.21 10.07 -9.33
C LEU A 231 -1.31 8.71 -10.02
N LYS A 232 -2.06 8.61 -11.13
CA LYS A 232 -2.28 7.34 -11.82
C LYS A 232 -1.01 6.68 -12.34
N PRO A 233 -0.07 7.39 -13.04
CA PRO A 233 1.21 6.80 -13.44
C PRO A 233 2.08 6.36 -12.26
N ASN A 234 2.05 7.12 -11.15
CA ASN A 234 2.79 6.75 -9.95
C ASN A 234 2.26 5.46 -9.33
N LEU A 235 0.93 5.33 -9.22
CA LEU A 235 0.29 4.11 -8.76
C LEU A 235 0.63 2.92 -9.67
N CYS A 236 0.53 3.09 -10.99
CA CYS A 236 0.94 2.07 -11.97
C CYS A 236 2.38 1.62 -11.78
N THR A 237 3.30 2.57 -11.55
CA THR A 237 4.72 2.25 -11.33
C THR A 237 4.94 1.45 -10.06
N LEU A 238 4.26 1.78 -8.96
CA LEU A 238 4.39 1.06 -7.67
C LEU A 238 3.82 -0.35 -7.76
N THR A 239 2.74 -0.55 -8.52
CA THR A 239 2.08 -1.85 -8.70
C THR A 239 2.64 -2.66 -9.88
N GLY A 240 3.75 -2.19 -10.49
CA GLY A 240 4.44 -2.91 -11.58
C GLY A 240 3.83 -2.77 -12.96
N TRP A 241 2.81 -1.93 -13.14
CA TRP A 241 2.33 -1.54 -14.46
C TRP A 241 3.32 -0.58 -15.14
N ALA A 242 3.35 -0.57 -16.46
CA ALA A 242 4.08 0.48 -17.17
C ALA A 242 3.37 1.83 -16.96
N ALA A 243 4.14 2.92 -16.83
CA ALA A 243 3.59 4.25 -16.53
C ALA A 243 2.69 4.81 -17.65
N ASP A 244 2.82 4.28 -18.87
CA ASP A 244 2.02 4.63 -20.05
C ASP A 244 0.76 3.76 -20.20
N THR A 245 0.55 2.76 -19.31
CA THR A 245 -0.67 1.97 -19.29
C THR A 245 -1.77 2.70 -18.52
N SER A 246 -3.01 2.38 -18.83
CA SER A 246 -4.16 2.95 -18.16
C SER A 246 -5.11 1.85 -17.71
N PRO A 247 -4.78 1.11 -16.63
CA PRO A 247 -5.71 0.16 -16.06
C PRO A 247 -6.96 0.87 -15.58
N GLU A 248 -8.08 0.17 -15.55
CA GLU A 248 -9.28 0.64 -14.88
C GLU A 248 -9.05 0.54 -13.35
N LEU A 249 -9.26 1.63 -12.63
CA LEU A 249 -9.16 1.64 -11.18
C LEU A 249 -10.54 1.32 -10.61
N ALA A 250 -10.64 0.24 -9.85
CA ALA A 250 -11.89 -0.11 -9.18
C ALA A 250 -12.21 0.94 -8.10
N PRO A 251 -13.50 1.31 -7.96
CA PRO A 251 -13.91 2.25 -6.92
C PRO A 251 -13.66 1.63 -5.54
N ILE A 252 -13.17 2.44 -4.62
CA ILE A 252 -12.98 2.01 -3.24
C ILE A 252 -14.32 2.07 -2.52
N PRO A 253 -14.76 0.96 -1.86
CA PRO A 253 -16.01 0.94 -1.10
C PRO A 253 -15.95 1.95 0.07
N GLU A 254 -17.12 2.33 0.60
CA GLU A 254 -17.20 3.20 1.79
C GLU A 254 -16.42 2.59 2.97
N THR A 255 -15.91 3.47 3.85
CA THR A 255 -15.12 3.07 5.01
C THR A 255 -15.96 2.24 5.98
N ASP A 256 -15.48 1.03 6.29
CA ASP A 256 -16.14 0.18 7.29
C ASP A 256 -15.79 0.66 8.71
N VAL A 257 -16.72 1.38 9.30
CA VAL A 257 -16.56 1.93 10.67
C VAL A 257 -16.49 0.83 11.72
N SER A 258 -16.99 -0.39 11.44
CA SER A 258 -16.97 -1.50 12.39
C SER A 258 -15.55 -2.01 12.68
N LEU A 259 -14.59 -1.73 11.81
CA LEU A 259 -13.18 -2.05 12.03
C LEU A 259 -12.62 -1.32 13.26
N ILE A 260 -13.12 -0.12 13.57
CA ILE A 260 -12.69 0.67 14.71
C ILE A 260 -13.07 -0.02 16.04
N ASP A 261 -14.23 -0.67 16.06
CA ASP A 261 -14.70 -1.37 17.26
C ASP A 261 -13.89 -2.65 17.56
N GLN A 262 -13.11 -3.14 16.59
CA GLN A 262 -12.21 -4.28 16.72
C GLN A 262 -10.79 -3.90 17.18
N MET A 263 -10.47 -2.61 17.18
CA MET A 263 -9.15 -2.11 17.56
C MET A 263 -8.92 -2.26 19.07
N ASN A 264 -7.82 -2.93 19.44
CA ASN A 264 -7.38 -3.08 20.82
C ASN A 264 -5.98 -2.49 20.98
N LEU A 265 -5.90 -1.26 21.49
CA LEU A 265 -4.63 -0.53 21.61
C LEU A 265 -3.54 -1.34 22.32
N GLU A 266 -3.87 -2.09 23.39
CA GLU A 266 -2.87 -2.83 24.16
C GLU A 266 -2.32 -4.02 23.38
N GLU A 267 -3.19 -4.83 22.78
CA GLU A 267 -2.79 -6.00 21.98
C GLU A 267 -2.10 -5.56 20.69
N ASP A 268 -2.62 -4.53 20.02
CA ASP A 268 -2.09 -4.03 18.78
C ASP A 268 -0.73 -3.35 18.97
N THR A 269 -0.51 -2.68 20.11
CA THR A 269 0.83 -2.18 20.49
C THR A 269 1.82 -3.31 20.68
N LYS A 270 1.42 -4.42 21.34
CA LYS A 270 2.28 -5.61 21.47
C LYS A 270 2.65 -6.21 20.11
N LYS A 271 1.67 -6.30 19.19
CA LYS A 271 1.92 -6.76 17.81
C LYS A 271 2.86 -5.80 17.07
N ALA A 272 2.63 -4.49 17.15
CA ALA A 272 3.47 -3.48 16.55
C ALA A 272 4.93 -3.57 17.02
N ILE A 273 5.15 -3.73 18.33
CA ILE A 273 6.47 -3.94 18.94
C ILE A 273 7.12 -5.24 18.43
N GLY A 274 6.34 -6.31 18.28
CA GLY A 274 6.81 -7.60 17.73
C GLY A 274 7.19 -7.51 16.25
N ASN A 275 6.44 -6.75 15.46
CA ASN A 275 6.60 -6.62 14.02
C ASN A 275 7.60 -5.52 13.59
N ASN A 276 7.98 -4.61 14.49
CA ASN A 276 8.84 -3.50 14.14
C ASN A 276 10.26 -3.95 13.80
N THR A 277 10.66 -3.77 12.55
CA THR A 277 11.95 -4.26 12.04
C THR A 277 13.15 -3.60 12.70
N THR A 278 13.04 -2.35 13.16
CA THR A 278 14.09 -1.66 13.89
C THR A 278 14.33 -2.34 15.25
N LEU A 279 13.25 -2.63 15.98
CA LEU A 279 13.32 -3.35 17.24
C LEU A 279 13.78 -4.81 17.05
N ILE A 280 13.32 -5.50 16.01
CA ILE A 280 13.80 -6.83 15.62
C ILE A 280 15.31 -6.79 15.38
N SER A 281 15.80 -5.82 14.61
CA SER A 281 17.22 -5.67 14.33
C SER A 281 18.04 -5.38 15.59
N GLN A 282 17.54 -4.54 16.49
CA GLN A 282 18.19 -4.23 17.77
C GLN A 282 18.26 -5.45 18.70
N ARG A 283 17.18 -6.26 18.74
CA ARG A 283 17.12 -7.50 19.55
C ARG A 283 18.02 -8.59 18.99
N THR A 284 18.14 -8.72 17.67
CA THR A 284 18.93 -9.77 16.99
C THR A 284 20.38 -9.38 16.71
N SER A 285 20.79 -8.13 16.93
CA SER A 285 22.17 -7.69 16.75
C SER A 285 23.14 -8.45 17.65
N ALA A 286 24.37 -8.65 17.19
CA ALA A 286 25.40 -9.38 17.93
C ALA A 286 25.54 -8.87 19.37
N LYS A 287 25.55 -9.80 20.32
CA LYS A 287 25.65 -9.48 21.75
C LYS A 287 27.06 -9.01 22.07
N GLY A 288 27.20 -7.83 22.65
CA GLY A 288 28.44 -7.44 23.31
C GLY A 288 28.78 -8.38 24.46
N THR A 289 30.04 -8.55 24.76
CA THR A 289 30.53 -9.46 25.80
C THR A 289 30.58 -8.79 27.17
N SER A 290 30.48 -7.46 27.28
CA SER A 290 30.49 -6.73 28.55
C SER A 290 29.08 -6.42 29.07
N ASN A 291 28.89 -6.40 30.38
CA ASN A 291 27.62 -6.04 31.01
C ASN A 291 27.14 -4.64 30.60
N ALA A 292 28.03 -3.65 30.54
CA ALA A 292 27.72 -2.29 30.13
C ALA A 292 27.17 -2.23 28.66
N SER A 293 27.69 -3.08 27.75
CA SER A 293 27.22 -3.19 26.39
C SER A 293 25.82 -3.83 26.32
N ILE A 294 25.54 -4.77 27.20
CA ILE A 294 24.24 -5.43 27.30
C ILE A 294 23.18 -4.47 27.85
N GLU A 295 23.52 -3.78 28.97
CA GLU A 295 22.63 -2.79 29.60
C GLU A 295 22.30 -1.61 28.66
N GLY A 296 23.31 -1.06 27.99
CA GLY A 296 23.09 0.02 27.01
C GLY A 296 22.16 -0.40 25.88
N ARG A 297 22.26 -1.64 25.39
CA ARG A 297 21.37 -2.15 24.33
C ARG A 297 19.96 -2.40 24.84
N LEU A 298 19.79 -2.93 26.04
CA LEU A 298 18.48 -3.10 26.65
C LEU A 298 17.78 -1.76 26.83
N GLY A 299 18.50 -0.72 27.26
CA GLY A 299 17.97 0.64 27.35
C GLY A 299 17.51 1.20 26.01
N ILE A 300 18.27 0.98 24.92
CA ILE A 300 17.85 1.40 23.56
C ILE A 300 16.58 0.67 23.10
N ILE A 301 16.47 -0.63 23.38
CA ILE A 301 15.29 -1.41 23.05
C ILE A 301 14.07 -0.89 23.82
N GLU A 302 14.23 -0.69 25.15
CA GLU A 302 13.16 -0.20 26.02
C GLU A 302 12.70 1.20 25.60
N GLU A 303 13.63 2.11 25.28
CA GLU A 303 13.30 3.43 24.75
C GLU A 303 12.52 3.34 23.44
N GLY A 304 12.95 2.46 22.52
CA GLY A 304 12.25 2.21 21.26
C GLY A 304 10.84 1.66 21.46
N GLU A 305 10.65 0.74 22.41
CA GLU A 305 9.33 0.20 22.75
C GLU A 305 8.40 1.27 23.35
N GLN A 306 8.94 2.16 24.18
CA GLN A 306 8.19 3.28 24.74
C GLN A 306 7.78 4.29 23.66
N LYS A 307 8.70 4.66 22.78
CA LYS A 307 8.38 5.56 21.62
C LYS A 307 7.31 4.95 20.74
N LEU A 308 7.42 3.68 20.41
CA LEU A 308 6.42 2.97 19.61
C LEU A 308 5.04 2.92 20.31
N THR A 309 5.02 2.73 21.60
CA THR A 309 3.79 2.76 22.41
C THR A 309 3.12 4.13 22.35
N ILE A 310 3.89 5.20 22.42
CA ILE A 310 3.39 6.58 22.30
C ILE A 310 2.82 6.81 20.88
N GLU A 311 3.54 6.36 19.86
CA GLU A 311 3.11 6.51 18.48
C GLU A 311 1.82 5.71 18.19
N MET A 312 1.72 4.46 18.64
CA MET A 312 0.50 3.67 18.51
C MET A 312 -0.69 4.31 19.20
N LYS A 313 -0.49 4.91 20.38
CA LYS A 313 -1.53 5.68 21.06
C LYS A 313 -1.94 6.93 20.28
N ARG A 314 -0.99 7.62 19.65
CA ARG A 314 -1.27 8.77 18.78
C ARG A 314 -2.13 8.35 17.58
N LEU A 315 -1.74 7.27 16.88
CA LEU A 315 -2.46 6.74 15.74
C LEU A 315 -3.89 6.28 16.12
N TYR A 316 -4.02 5.62 17.27
CA TYR A 316 -5.32 5.23 17.81
C TYR A 316 -6.24 6.44 18.06
N ASN A 317 -5.73 7.48 18.72
CA ASN A 317 -6.49 8.69 18.98
C ASN A 317 -6.85 9.43 17.69
N ASP A 318 -5.98 9.39 16.67
CA ASP A 318 -6.25 10.00 15.37
C ASP A 318 -7.45 9.31 14.69
N VAL A 319 -7.52 7.97 14.71
CA VAL A 319 -8.69 7.23 14.18
C VAL A 319 -9.99 7.70 14.85
N TYR A 320 -10.02 7.84 16.18
CA TYR A 320 -11.23 8.31 16.88
C TYR A 320 -11.57 9.77 16.56
N THR A 321 -10.56 10.62 16.40
CA THR A 321 -10.77 12.01 15.99
C THR A 321 -11.38 12.08 14.58
N GLN A 322 -10.87 11.29 13.65
CA GLN A 322 -11.43 11.22 12.29
C GLN A 322 -12.81 10.56 12.26
N LYS A 323 -13.09 9.60 13.14
CA LYS A 323 -14.43 9.00 13.29
C LYS A 323 -15.46 10.06 13.69
N GLU A 324 -15.16 10.87 14.71
CA GLU A 324 -16.06 11.95 15.13
C GLU A 324 -16.28 13.00 14.03
N ALA A 325 -15.21 13.36 13.31
CA ALA A 325 -15.30 14.28 12.17
C ALA A 325 -16.17 13.71 11.04
N PHE A 326 -16.01 12.42 10.73
CA PHE A 326 -16.84 11.70 9.76
C PHE A 326 -18.30 11.63 10.15
N GLU A 327 -18.61 11.29 11.41
CA GLU A 327 -19.99 11.25 11.91
C GLU A 327 -20.66 12.62 11.86
N GLY A 328 -19.91 13.67 12.21
CA GLY A 328 -20.37 15.07 12.09
C GLY A 328 -20.65 15.47 10.65
N ALA A 329 -19.73 15.17 9.72
CA ALA A 329 -19.89 15.45 8.29
C ALA A 329 -21.05 14.65 7.68
N LYS A 330 -21.22 13.37 8.06
CA LYS A 330 -22.35 12.52 7.67
C LYS A 330 -23.69 13.10 8.10
N ALA A 331 -23.80 13.53 9.35
CA ALA A 331 -25.01 14.17 9.86
C ALA A 331 -25.33 15.49 9.10
N GLY A 332 -24.30 16.29 8.83
CA GLY A 332 -24.41 17.52 8.03
C GLY A 332 -24.89 17.26 6.60
N PHE A 333 -24.31 16.24 5.94
CA PHE A 333 -24.74 15.83 4.60
C PHE A 333 -26.19 15.33 4.58
N GLN A 334 -26.59 14.49 5.54
CA GLN A 334 -27.98 14.01 5.66
C GLN A 334 -28.98 15.16 5.87
N ALA A 335 -28.61 16.18 6.65
CA ALA A 335 -29.44 17.37 6.84
C ALA A 335 -29.56 18.19 5.55
N ALA A 336 -28.42 18.37 4.85
CA ALA A 336 -28.39 19.06 3.55
C ALA A 336 -29.23 18.31 2.50
N GLN A 337 -29.16 16.97 2.47
CA GLN A 337 -29.95 16.14 1.57
C GLN A 337 -31.47 16.30 1.82
N LYS A 338 -31.92 16.22 3.06
CA LYS A 338 -33.34 16.45 3.39
C LYS A 338 -33.82 17.84 2.99
N THR A 339 -32.95 18.83 3.16
CA THR A 339 -33.24 20.21 2.75
C THR A 339 -33.32 20.32 1.25
N HIS A 340 -32.36 19.77 0.52
CA HIS A 340 -32.35 19.71 -0.94
C HIS A 340 -33.61 19.01 -1.49
N ASP A 341 -34.02 17.86 -0.96
CA ASP A 341 -35.21 17.12 -1.39
C ASP A 341 -36.50 17.94 -1.18
N LYS A 342 -36.58 18.70 -0.07
CA LYS A 342 -37.69 19.60 0.20
C LYS A 342 -37.75 20.73 -0.83
N TYR A 343 -36.63 21.40 -1.06
CA TYR A 343 -36.57 22.56 -1.95
C TYR A 343 -36.70 22.15 -3.42
N THR A 344 -36.24 20.96 -3.81
CA THR A 344 -36.47 20.38 -5.14
C THR A 344 -37.97 20.23 -5.41
N ARG A 345 -38.75 19.70 -4.45
CA ARG A 345 -40.19 19.59 -4.58
C ARG A 345 -40.87 20.97 -4.66
N MET A 346 -40.45 21.92 -3.85
CA MET A 346 -40.98 23.30 -3.91
C MET A 346 -40.71 23.97 -5.26
N TYR A 347 -39.51 23.77 -5.81
CA TYR A 347 -39.13 24.30 -7.12
C TYR A 347 -39.97 23.67 -8.23
N GLN A 348 -40.17 22.34 -8.21
CA GLN A 348 -41.02 21.61 -9.15
C GLN A 348 -42.48 22.07 -9.11
N MET A 349 -42.97 22.49 -7.97
CA MET A 349 -44.33 23.05 -7.81
C MET A 349 -44.43 24.55 -8.13
N GLY A 350 -43.32 25.18 -8.57
CA GLY A 350 -43.29 26.62 -8.84
C GLY A 350 -43.34 27.53 -7.59
N LEU A 351 -43.11 26.95 -6.39
CA LEU A 351 -43.16 27.67 -5.11
C LEU A 351 -41.80 28.26 -4.68
N LEU A 352 -40.74 27.99 -5.45
CA LEU A 352 -39.37 28.45 -5.20
C LEU A 352 -38.80 29.05 -6.45
N GLY A 353 -38.07 30.15 -6.34
CA GLY A 353 -37.32 30.76 -7.44
C GLY A 353 -36.05 29.95 -7.81
N GLU A 354 -35.67 30.01 -9.08
CA GLU A 354 -34.48 29.30 -9.58
C GLU A 354 -33.21 29.70 -8.80
N SER A 355 -33.03 30.95 -8.49
CA SER A 355 -31.86 31.45 -7.72
C SER A 355 -31.74 30.79 -6.36
N ASP A 356 -32.88 30.64 -5.64
CA ASP A 356 -32.91 30.05 -4.29
C ASP A 356 -32.70 28.52 -4.38
N TYR A 357 -33.25 27.88 -5.42
CA TYR A 357 -33.03 26.46 -5.68
C TYR A 357 -31.54 26.16 -5.94
N ILE A 358 -30.88 26.94 -6.82
CA ILE A 358 -29.45 26.80 -7.08
C ILE A 358 -28.63 26.99 -5.80
N GLY A 359 -28.97 27.95 -4.95
CA GLY A 359 -28.31 28.14 -3.64
C GLY A 359 -28.40 26.88 -2.75
N THR A 360 -29.55 26.21 -2.81
CA THR A 360 -29.75 24.94 -2.06
C THR A 360 -28.94 23.79 -2.66
N GLU A 361 -28.87 23.68 -4.00
CA GLU A 361 -28.04 22.68 -4.68
C GLU A 361 -26.55 22.89 -4.34
N ILE A 362 -26.06 24.12 -4.37
CA ILE A 362 -24.68 24.45 -3.98
C ILE A 362 -24.40 23.97 -2.55
N SER A 363 -25.31 24.30 -1.61
CA SER A 363 -25.15 23.88 -0.21
C SER A 363 -25.14 22.35 -0.05
N TYR A 364 -25.95 21.63 -0.82
CA TYR A 364 -25.96 20.17 -0.87
C TYR A 364 -24.62 19.60 -1.34
N TYR A 365 -24.08 20.09 -2.46
CA TYR A 365 -22.80 19.61 -2.99
C TYR A 365 -21.60 19.98 -2.11
N GLN A 366 -21.65 21.12 -1.40
CA GLN A 366 -20.64 21.47 -0.41
C GLN A 366 -20.66 20.52 0.78
N ALA A 367 -21.84 20.17 1.30
CA ALA A 367 -21.99 19.20 2.38
C ALA A 367 -21.55 17.80 1.92
N LYS A 368 -21.86 17.41 0.67
CA LYS A 368 -21.40 16.16 0.06
C LYS A 368 -19.87 16.10 -0.01
N SER A 369 -19.22 17.17 -0.47
CA SER A 369 -17.75 17.23 -0.54
C SER A 369 -17.10 17.10 0.84
N SER A 370 -17.70 17.74 1.87
CA SER A 370 -17.22 17.62 3.25
C SER A 370 -17.34 16.19 3.78
N TYR A 371 -18.43 15.50 3.48
CA TYR A 371 -18.65 14.10 3.83
C TYR A 371 -17.63 13.18 3.14
N GLU A 372 -17.43 13.32 1.82
CA GLU A 372 -16.47 12.52 1.04
C GLU A 372 -15.03 12.73 1.53
N SER A 373 -14.68 13.96 1.90
CA SER A 373 -13.36 14.29 2.47
C SER A 373 -13.16 13.65 3.84
N ALA A 374 -14.19 13.67 4.69
CA ALA A 374 -14.14 13.07 6.03
C ALA A 374 -14.08 11.55 5.96
N ASP A 375 -14.78 10.90 5.03
CA ASP A 375 -14.68 9.46 4.76
C ASP A 375 -13.25 9.06 4.38
N THR A 376 -12.64 9.82 3.47
CA THR A 376 -11.25 9.59 3.05
C THR A 376 -10.27 9.76 4.21
N ALA A 377 -10.44 10.79 5.03
CA ALA A 377 -9.57 11.05 6.19
C ALA A 377 -9.68 9.92 7.22
N LEU A 378 -10.89 9.44 7.51
CA LEU A 378 -11.11 8.30 8.39
C LEU A 378 -10.44 7.03 7.84
N ARG A 379 -10.61 6.72 6.56
CA ARG A 379 -9.97 5.57 5.92
C ARG A 379 -8.46 5.63 6.05
N LEU A 380 -7.85 6.76 5.71
CA LEU A 380 -6.40 6.94 5.82
C LEU A 380 -5.89 6.81 7.26
N ALA A 381 -6.67 7.23 8.25
CA ALA A 381 -6.33 7.06 9.66
C ALA A 381 -6.36 5.57 10.06
N ILE A 382 -7.41 4.83 9.67
CA ILE A 382 -7.53 3.39 9.90
C ILE A 382 -6.35 2.64 9.27
N GLU A 383 -6.08 2.89 7.98
CA GLU A 383 -4.98 2.27 7.25
C GLU A 383 -3.61 2.59 7.89
N THR A 384 -3.42 3.84 8.34
CA THR A 384 -2.16 4.23 8.98
C THR A 384 -1.98 3.53 10.33
N TYR A 385 -3.05 3.34 11.09
CA TYR A 385 -3.03 2.55 12.31
C TYR A 385 -2.68 1.08 12.03
N ASP A 386 -3.33 0.47 11.06
CA ASP A 386 -3.08 -0.93 10.69
C ASP A 386 -1.64 -1.15 10.21
N TRP A 387 -1.11 -0.24 9.41
CA TRP A 387 0.31 -0.27 9.03
C TRP A 387 1.24 -0.08 10.23
N GLY A 388 0.80 0.69 11.23
CA GLY A 388 1.48 0.79 12.53
C GLY A 388 1.56 -0.55 13.23
N VAL A 389 0.44 -1.27 13.34
CA VAL A 389 0.35 -2.63 13.91
C VAL A 389 1.23 -3.63 13.15
N GLN A 390 1.31 -3.49 11.83
CA GLN A 390 2.16 -4.32 10.97
C GLN A 390 3.66 -3.98 11.06
N GLY A 391 4.06 -3.02 11.91
CA GLY A 391 5.44 -2.70 12.22
C GLY A 391 6.03 -1.52 11.46
N LEU A 392 5.22 -0.72 10.75
CA LEU A 392 5.66 0.50 10.07
C LEU A 392 5.50 1.76 10.91
N ALA A 393 5.04 1.68 12.16
CA ALA A 393 5.07 2.83 13.05
C ALA A 393 6.52 3.26 13.33
N THR A 394 6.75 4.57 13.38
CA THR A 394 8.10 5.14 13.55
C THR A 394 8.56 5.03 15.01
N VAL A 395 9.87 4.82 15.20
CA VAL A 395 10.55 4.72 16.49
C VAL A 395 11.48 5.93 16.69
N GLU A 396 11.35 6.94 15.79
CA GLU A 396 12.21 8.13 15.81
C GLU A 396 11.88 9.12 16.92
#